data_97d66609871def09524a4a5e9c101eaa
#
_entry.id   97d66609871def09524a4a5e9c101eaa
#
_cell.length_a   1.000
_cell.length_b   1.000
_cell.length_c   1.000
_cell.angle_alpha   90.00
_cell.angle_beta   90.00
_cell.angle_gamma   90.00
#
_symmetry.space_group_name_H-M   'P 1'
#
loop_
_entity.id
_entity.type
_entity.pdbx_description
1 polymer ?
#
loop_
_entity_poly.entity_id
_entity_poly.type
_entity_poly.pdbx_seq_one_letter_code
_entity_poly.pdbx_strand_id
1 'polypeptide(L)'
;MDGIEIPNINHFATQGASGGPVSIVNADLIREITFYTGAFPANRSGALSSVLDFRLKDGNPDKQAFKATIGASEVSLSGAGHLGQRTTYLFSARQSYLQLLFKALGLPFLPNFIDGQFKTKTRFNEHSELTLLGLAGIDKMKLNTDEKGEDAEYLLSYLPTCLLYTSPSPRDS
;
A
#
# COMPACT_ATOMS: atom_id res chain seq x y z
N MET A 1 7.15 -8.45 -1.13
CA MET A 1 5.75 -8.85 -1.38
C MET A 1 5.73 -9.74 -2.61
N ASP A 2 5.22 -10.95 -2.50
CA ASP A 2 5.27 -11.99 -3.56
C ASP A 2 6.65 -12.14 -4.24
N GLY A 3 7.72 -12.06 -3.47
CA GLY A 3 9.09 -12.14 -3.96
C GLY A 3 9.72 -10.81 -4.40
N ILE A 4 8.94 -9.76 -4.58
CA ILE A 4 9.41 -8.43 -4.97
C ILE A 4 9.71 -7.62 -3.71
N GLU A 5 10.87 -6.96 -3.67
CA GLU A 5 11.23 -6.03 -2.61
C GLU A 5 10.52 -4.69 -2.83
N ILE A 6 9.86 -4.20 -1.78
CA ILE A 6 9.20 -2.90 -1.77
C ILE A 6 9.81 -2.11 -0.62
N PRO A 7 10.55 -1.04 -0.89
CA PRO A 7 11.30 -0.31 0.14
C PRO A 7 10.39 0.35 1.18
N ASN A 8 9.23 0.82 0.77
CA ASN A 8 8.26 1.44 1.66
C ASN A 8 6.83 1.07 1.28
N ILE A 9 6.09 0.61 2.27
CA ILE A 9 4.70 0.18 2.13
C ILE A 9 3.73 1.06 2.93
N ASN A 10 4.18 2.23 3.40
CA ASN A 10 3.37 3.09 4.26
C ASN A 10 3.09 4.43 3.60
N HIS A 11 1.87 4.93 3.82
CA HIS A 11 1.49 6.31 3.53
C HIS A 11 2.19 7.28 4.50
N PHE A 12 2.39 8.52 4.05
CA PHE A 12 2.99 9.61 4.83
C PHE A 12 4.37 9.27 5.41
N ALA A 13 5.10 8.39 4.73
CA ALA A 13 6.46 8.07 5.13
C ALA A 13 7.39 9.27 4.88
N THR A 14 8.23 9.58 5.86
CA THR A 14 9.27 10.59 5.73
C THR A 14 10.48 10.03 4.99
N GLN A 15 11.21 10.89 4.28
CA GLN A 15 12.44 10.49 3.58
C GLN A 15 13.44 9.88 4.56
N GLY A 16 13.92 8.67 4.27
CA GLY A 16 14.85 7.94 5.14
C GLY A 16 14.22 7.16 6.29
N ALA A 17 12.89 7.17 6.43
CA ALA A 17 12.17 6.36 7.41
C ALA A 17 11.25 5.35 6.72
N SER A 18 11.21 4.13 7.24
CA SER A 18 10.32 3.07 6.75
C SER A 18 8.97 3.01 7.47
N GLY A 19 8.73 3.90 8.43
CA GLY A 19 7.50 3.96 9.21
C GLY A 19 6.48 4.93 8.64
N GLY A 20 5.21 4.64 8.85
CA GLY A 20 4.08 5.51 8.52
C GLY A 20 2.82 5.03 9.25
N PRO A 21 1.82 5.91 9.45
CA PRO A 21 0.64 5.60 10.25
C PRO A 21 -0.32 4.61 9.56
N VAL A 22 -0.27 4.49 8.24
CA VAL A 22 -1.18 3.66 7.45
C VAL A 22 -0.41 2.93 6.37
N SER A 23 -0.67 1.64 6.21
CA SER A 23 -0.07 0.85 5.15
C SER A 23 -0.78 1.07 3.81
N ILE A 24 0.00 1.14 2.72
CA ILE A 24 -0.52 1.12 1.34
C ILE A 24 -1.07 -0.27 1.00
N VAL A 25 -0.55 -1.32 1.65
CA VAL A 25 -1.01 -2.69 1.40
C VAL A 25 -2.33 -2.94 2.11
N ASN A 26 -3.36 -3.32 1.36
CA ASN A 26 -4.64 -3.69 1.94
C ASN A 26 -4.56 -5.08 2.59
N ALA A 27 -4.84 -5.13 3.90
CA ALA A 27 -4.81 -6.36 4.68
C ALA A 27 -5.78 -7.45 4.16
N ASP A 28 -6.91 -7.05 3.57
CA ASP A 28 -7.89 -7.98 2.99
C ASP A 28 -7.31 -8.83 1.85
N LEU A 29 -6.28 -8.34 1.17
CA LEU A 29 -5.64 -9.02 0.06
C LEU A 29 -4.47 -9.92 0.49
N ILE A 30 -4.04 -9.82 1.76
CA ILE A 30 -2.93 -10.60 2.28
C ILE A 30 -3.42 -12.02 2.61
N ARG A 31 -2.66 -12.99 2.13
CA ARG A 31 -2.84 -14.41 2.46
C ARG A 31 -2.01 -14.82 3.65
N GLU A 32 -0.74 -14.38 3.68
CA GLU A 32 0.24 -14.81 4.67
C GLU A 32 1.27 -13.70 4.88
N ILE A 33 1.72 -13.55 6.11
CA ILE A 33 2.83 -12.69 6.48
C ILE A 33 3.86 -13.54 7.20
N THR A 34 5.08 -13.59 6.66
CA THR A 34 6.20 -14.23 7.33
C THR A 34 7.16 -13.16 7.84
N PHE A 35 7.47 -13.22 9.12
CA PHE A 35 8.39 -12.29 9.76
C PHE A 35 9.69 -12.99 10.13
N TYR A 36 10.79 -12.54 9.55
CA TYR A 36 12.13 -13.02 9.84
C TYR A 36 12.85 -12.00 10.72
N THR A 37 13.31 -12.43 11.90
CA THR A 37 14.09 -11.63 12.85
C THR A 37 15.59 -11.92 12.80
N GLY A 38 16.00 -12.87 11.96
CA GLY A 38 17.37 -13.32 11.74
C GLY A 38 17.38 -14.54 10.82
N ALA A 39 18.55 -15.04 10.45
CA ALA A 39 18.72 -16.17 9.53
C ALA A 39 17.93 -16.00 8.22
N PHE A 40 18.12 -14.87 7.56
CA PHE A 40 17.42 -14.54 6.33
C PHE A 40 17.70 -15.55 5.23
N PRO A 41 16.71 -15.91 4.42
CA PRO A 41 16.93 -16.67 3.20
C PRO A 41 17.95 -15.99 2.29
N ALA A 42 18.73 -16.75 1.54
CA ALA A 42 19.80 -16.23 0.69
C ALA A 42 19.35 -15.17 -0.35
N ASN A 43 18.07 -15.21 -0.73
CA ASN A 43 17.44 -14.24 -1.64
C ASN A 43 17.00 -12.93 -0.93
N ARG A 44 17.33 -12.73 0.34
CA ARG A 44 17.02 -11.54 1.16
C ARG A 44 18.27 -10.94 1.79
N SER A 45 19.35 -10.82 1.02
CA SER A 45 20.68 -10.42 1.51
C SER A 45 20.79 -8.94 1.91
N GLY A 46 19.86 -8.09 1.51
CA GLY A 46 19.92 -6.64 1.79
C GLY A 46 19.35 -6.21 3.15
N ALA A 47 18.82 -7.13 3.96
CA ALA A 47 18.19 -6.79 5.23
C ALA A 47 19.19 -6.77 6.39
N LEU A 48 19.16 -5.71 7.21
CA LEU A 48 20.04 -5.53 8.36
C LEU A 48 19.43 -6.00 9.69
N SER A 49 18.11 -5.94 9.85
CA SER A 49 17.46 -6.23 11.13
C SER A 49 16.30 -7.22 11.02
N SER A 50 15.40 -7.03 10.08
CA SER A 50 14.23 -7.89 9.91
C SER A 50 13.68 -7.83 8.49
N VAL A 51 12.95 -8.87 8.10
CA VAL A 51 12.26 -8.96 6.82
C VAL A 51 10.81 -9.33 7.07
N LEU A 52 9.89 -8.56 6.50
CA LEU A 52 8.47 -8.90 6.39
C LEU A 52 8.20 -9.40 4.96
N ASP A 53 7.86 -10.66 4.82
CA ASP A 53 7.46 -11.23 3.53
C ASP A 53 5.94 -11.36 3.48
N PHE A 54 5.33 -10.57 2.60
CA PHE A 54 3.88 -10.57 2.36
C PHE A 54 3.57 -11.44 1.16
N ARG A 55 2.67 -12.37 1.34
CA ARG A 55 2.09 -13.14 0.23
C ARG A 55 0.64 -12.72 0.05
N LEU A 56 0.32 -12.24 -1.14
CA LEU A 56 -1.04 -11.88 -1.51
C LEU A 56 -1.86 -13.13 -1.84
N LYS A 57 -3.16 -13.02 -1.65
CA LYS A 57 -4.12 -13.99 -2.17
C LYS A 57 -4.02 -14.04 -3.70
N ASP A 58 -4.38 -15.16 -4.28
CA ASP A 58 -4.66 -15.26 -5.70
C ASP A 58 -6.15 -15.00 -5.94
N GLY A 59 -6.51 -14.56 -7.15
CA GLY A 59 -7.90 -14.42 -7.53
C GLY A 59 -8.61 -15.78 -7.51
N ASN A 60 -9.91 -15.76 -7.25
CA ASN A 60 -10.72 -16.98 -7.21
C ASN A 60 -10.97 -17.47 -8.64
N PRO A 61 -10.60 -18.71 -8.98
CA PRO A 61 -10.81 -19.25 -10.33
C PRO A 61 -12.27 -19.60 -10.63
N ASP A 62 -13.09 -19.81 -9.60
CA ASP A 62 -14.46 -20.33 -9.75
C ASP A 62 -15.54 -19.25 -9.61
N LYS A 63 -15.25 -18.20 -8.82
CA LYS A 63 -16.24 -17.17 -8.46
C LYS A 63 -15.63 -15.79 -8.53
N GLN A 64 -16.46 -14.82 -8.91
CA GLN A 64 -16.14 -13.41 -8.75
C GLN A 64 -16.70 -12.92 -7.40
N ALA A 65 -15.86 -12.24 -6.62
CA ALA A 65 -16.22 -11.70 -5.35
C ALA A 65 -15.80 -10.22 -5.30
N PHE A 66 -16.73 -9.36 -4.88
CA PHE A 66 -16.48 -7.95 -4.64
C PHE A 66 -16.84 -7.61 -3.20
N LYS A 67 -16.03 -6.76 -2.58
CA LYS A 67 -16.23 -6.31 -1.22
C LYS A 67 -16.08 -4.79 -1.18
N ALA A 68 -17.11 -4.10 -0.76
CA ALA A 68 -17.05 -2.69 -0.40
C ALA A 68 -17.04 -2.56 1.13
N THR A 69 -16.13 -1.75 1.64
CA THR A 69 -15.99 -1.53 3.08
C THR A 69 -15.99 -0.03 3.37
N ILE A 70 -16.75 0.38 4.37
CA ILE A 70 -16.74 1.73 4.92
C ILE A 70 -16.19 1.60 6.32
N GLY A 71 -14.97 2.09 6.54
CA GLY A 71 -14.28 2.10 7.83
C GLY A 71 -14.45 3.44 8.54
N ALA A 72 -13.77 3.61 9.68
CA ALA A 72 -13.77 4.88 10.41
C ALA A 72 -12.96 6.00 9.70
N SER A 73 -11.99 5.63 8.89
CA SER A 73 -11.02 6.55 8.26
C SER A 73 -10.97 6.47 6.75
N GLU A 74 -11.55 5.43 6.15
CA GLU A 74 -11.43 5.15 4.73
C GLU A 74 -12.63 4.39 4.17
N VAL A 75 -12.83 4.54 2.88
CA VAL A 75 -13.69 3.67 2.09
C VAL A 75 -12.81 2.83 1.15
N SER A 76 -13.15 1.56 1.01
CA SER A 76 -12.42 0.66 0.13
C SER A 76 -13.35 -0.18 -0.74
N LEU A 77 -12.85 -0.47 -1.93
CA LEU A 77 -13.45 -1.43 -2.85
C LEU A 77 -12.38 -2.45 -3.22
N SER A 78 -12.67 -3.72 -3.03
CA SER A 78 -11.79 -4.81 -3.42
C SER A 78 -12.55 -5.86 -4.20
N GLY A 79 -11.84 -6.58 -5.05
CA GLY A 79 -12.42 -7.64 -5.84
C GLY A 79 -11.41 -8.72 -6.17
N ALA A 80 -11.90 -9.94 -6.29
CA ALA A 80 -11.14 -11.12 -6.67
C ALA A 80 -11.98 -11.98 -7.60
N GLY A 81 -11.35 -12.54 -8.64
CA GLY A 81 -12.07 -13.37 -9.58
C GLY A 81 -11.18 -13.89 -10.71
N HIS A 82 -11.80 -14.25 -11.79
CA HIS A 82 -11.14 -14.77 -12.97
C HIS A 82 -11.52 -14.00 -14.24
N LEU A 83 -10.59 -13.91 -15.17
CA LEU A 83 -10.76 -13.43 -16.53
C LEU A 83 -10.54 -14.61 -17.47
N GLY A 84 -11.63 -15.34 -17.79
CA GLY A 84 -11.54 -16.58 -18.53
C GLY A 84 -10.98 -17.75 -17.69
N GLN A 85 -10.50 -18.80 -18.36
CA GLN A 85 -10.10 -20.06 -17.69
C GLN A 85 -8.65 -20.08 -17.17
N ARG A 86 -7.82 -19.12 -17.57
CA ARG A 86 -6.37 -19.15 -17.31
C ARG A 86 -5.84 -17.96 -16.54
N THR A 87 -6.66 -16.92 -16.35
CA THR A 87 -6.23 -15.68 -15.70
C THR A 87 -7.10 -15.41 -14.50
N THR A 88 -6.48 -15.21 -13.34
CA THR A 88 -7.13 -14.72 -12.14
C THR A 88 -6.68 -13.30 -11.84
N TYR A 89 -7.54 -12.54 -11.18
CA TYR A 89 -7.24 -11.18 -10.78
C TYR A 89 -7.64 -10.92 -9.33
N LEU A 90 -6.95 -9.97 -8.74
CA LEU A 90 -7.20 -9.43 -7.41
C LEU A 90 -6.92 -7.93 -7.48
N PHE A 91 -7.81 -7.11 -6.96
CA PHE A 91 -7.56 -5.67 -6.87
C PHE A 91 -8.15 -5.06 -5.60
N SER A 92 -7.61 -3.91 -5.22
CA SER A 92 -8.15 -3.05 -4.18
C SER A 92 -7.92 -1.59 -4.56
N ALA A 93 -8.91 -0.75 -4.26
CA ALA A 93 -8.79 0.69 -4.31
C ALA A 93 -9.32 1.26 -2.99
N ARG A 94 -8.57 2.18 -2.36
CA ARG A 94 -8.95 2.81 -1.11
C ARG A 94 -8.85 4.33 -1.22
N GLN A 95 -9.79 4.99 -0.58
CA GLN A 95 -9.82 6.44 -0.44
C GLN A 95 -10.00 6.79 1.03
N SER A 96 -9.07 7.55 1.57
CA SER A 96 -9.14 8.07 2.92
C SER A 96 -10.07 9.29 3.01
N TYR A 97 -10.74 9.43 4.14
CA TYR A 97 -11.40 10.67 4.55
C TYR A 97 -10.96 11.13 5.96
N LEU A 98 -9.76 10.75 6.37
CA LEU A 98 -9.13 11.16 7.62
C LEU A 98 -9.15 12.67 7.85
N GLN A 99 -9.06 13.46 6.77
CA GLN A 99 -9.17 14.92 6.83
C GLN A 99 -10.47 15.40 7.50
N LEU A 100 -11.61 14.70 7.28
CA LEU A 100 -12.88 15.08 7.90
C LEU A 100 -12.86 14.80 9.40
N LEU A 101 -12.30 13.67 9.80
CA LEU A 101 -12.16 13.28 11.20
C LEU A 101 -11.20 14.21 11.93
N PHE A 102 -10.04 14.53 11.35
CA PHE A 102 -9.06 15.42 11.94
C PHE A 102 -9.56 16.86 12.02
N LYS A 103 -10.31 17.31 11.03
CA LYS A 103 -10.97 18.62 11.08
C LYS A 103 -12.01 18.68 12.22
N ALA A 104 -12.80 17.63 12.41
CA ALA A 104 -13.78 17.54 13.50
C ALA A 104 -13.13 17.48 14.89
N LEU A 105 -11.90 16.96 15.00
CA LEU A 105 -11.12 16.90 16.22
C LEU A 105 -10.27 18.16 16.46
N GLY A 106 -10.31 19.16 15.58
CA GLY A 106 -9.51 20.38 15.69
C GLY A 106 -8.01 20.18 15.53
N LEU A 107 -7.60 19.13 14.79
CA LEU A 107 -6.17 18.85 14.59
C LEU A 107 -5.57 19.78 13.51
N PRO A 108 -4.29 20.18 13.65
CA PRO A 108 -3.66 21.16 12.78
C PRO A 108 -3.32 20.62 11.38
N PHE A 109 -3.39 19.34 11.17
CA PHE A 109 -3.06 18.70 9.89
C PHE A 109 -4.20 17.82 9.38
N LEU A 110 -4.40 17.82 8.05
CA LEU A 110 -5.50 17.15 7.38
C LEU A 110 -4.93 16.14 6.36
N PRO A 111 -4.62 14.90 6.79
CA PRO A 111 -4.11 13.86 5.92
C PRO A 111 -5.22 13.32 5.02
N ASN A 112 -4.87 13.04 3.77
CA ASN A 112 -5.72 12.35 2.81
C ASN A 112 -4.83 11.48 1.93
N PHE A 113 -5.27 10.26 1.66
CA PHE A 113 -4.59 9.38 0.72
C PHE A 113 -5.58 8.66 -0.18
N ILE A 114 -5.09 8.27 -1.32
CA ILE A 114 -5.74 7.32 -2.22
C ILE A 114 -4.71 6.29 -2.62
N ASP A 115 -5.06 5.04 -2.56
CA ASP A 115 -4.20 3.97 -3.01
C ASP A 115 -4.95 2.93 -3.83
N GLY A 116 -4.17 2.19 -4.60
CA GLY A 116 -4.66 1.09 -5.39
C GLY A 116 -3.60 0.01 -5.52
N GLN A 117 -4.03 -1.23 -5.47
CA GLN A 117 -3.18 -2.37 -5.76
C GLN A 117 -3.92 -3.39 -6.61
N PHE A 118 -3.18 -4.08 -7.45
CA PHE A 118 -3.73 -5.17 -8.23
C PHE A 118 -2.69 -6.27 -8.40
N LYS A 119 -3.19 -7.48 -8.58
CA LYS A 119 -2.41 -8.65 -8.93
C LYS A 119 -3.17 -9.43 -9.99
N THR A 120 -2.52 -9.76 -11.08
CA THR A 120 -3.05 -10.69 -12.07
C THR A 120 -2.11 -11.87 -12.22
N LYS A 121 -2.66 -13.05 -12.34
CA LYS A 121 -1.92 -14.29 -12.53
C LYS A 121 -2.49 -15.03 -13.72
N THR A 122 -1.68 -15.18 -14.76
CA THR A 122 -2.04 -15.86 -16.00
C THR A 122 -1.20 -17.11 -16.15
N ARG A 123 -1.87 -18.25 -16.26
CA ARG A 123 -1.22 -19.54 -16.51
C ARG A 123 -1.30 -19.86 -18.00
N PHE A 124 -0.15 -19.89 -18.65
CA PHE A 124 -0.06 -20.20 -20.08
C PHE A 124 -0.11 -21.72 -20.32
N ASN A 125 0.65 -22.48 -19.52
CA ASN A 125 0.70 -23.94 -19.54
C ASN A 125 1.08 -24.47 -18.15
N GLU A 126 1.31 -25.77 -17.99
CA GLU A 126 1.65 -26.40 -16.70
C GLU A 126 2.98 -25.93 -16.10
N HIS A 127 3.88 -25.40 -16.94
CA HIS A 127 5.24 -25.00 -16.54
C HIS A 127 5.48 -23.49 -16.62
N SER A 128 4.51 -22.71 -17.10
CA SER A 128 4.69 -21.27 -17.34
C SER A 128 3.51 -20.47 -16.82
N GLU A 129 3.79 -19.57 -15.89
CA GLU A 129 2.84 -18.61 -15.39
C GLU A 129 3.44 -17.19 -15.36
N LEU A 130 2.61 -16.20 -15.59
CA LEU A 130 2.96 -14.78 -15.48
C LEU A 130 2.15 -14.16 -14.35
N THR A 131 2.85 -13.57 -13.41
CA THR A 131 2.23 -12.76 -12.36
C THR A 131 2.59 -11.29 -12.57
N LEU A 132 1.58 -10.44 -12.69
CA LEU A 132 1.74 -9.00 -12.73
C LEU A 132 1.20 -8.42 -11.43
N LEU A 133 2.02 -7.61 -10.77
CA LEU A 133 1.70 -6.93 -9.52
C LEU A 133 1.86 -5.42 -9.73
N GLY A 134 0.88 -4.65 -9.29
CA GLY A 134 0.95 -3.20 -9.24
C GLY A 134 0.50 -2.66 -7.88
N LEU A 135 1.22 -1.65 -7.40
CA LEU A 135 0.93 -0.93 -6.18
C LEU A 135 1.16 0.56 -6.44
N ALA A 136 0.20 1.40 -6.07
CA ALA A 136 0.29 2.85 -6.21
C ALA A 136 -0.38 3.52 -5.02
N GLY A 137 0.19 4.64 -4.57
CA GLY A 137 -0.40 5.47 -3.53
C GLY A 137 -0.10 6.94 -3.80
N ILE A 138 -1.06 7.80 -3.48
CA ILE A 138 -0.93 9.26 -3.56
C ILE A 138 -1.32 9.83 -2.20
N ASP A 139 -0.39 10.53 -1.60
CA ASP A 139 -0.57 11.18 -0.31
C ASP A 139 -0.72 12.69 -0.48
N LYS A 140 -1.66 13.26 0.25
CA LYS A 140 -1.86 14.70 0.34
C LYS A 140 -2.00 15.08 1.80
N MET A 141 -1.24 16.08 2.22
CA MET A 141 -1.35 16.65 3.55
C MET A 141 -1.64 18.14 3.42
N LYS A 142 -2.69 18.60 4.09
CA LYS A 142 -3.04 20.01 4.15
C LYS A 142 -2.99 20.46 5.61
N LEU A 143 -2.67 21.71 5.82
CA LEU A 143 -2.82 22.34 7.13
C LEU A 143 -4.27 22.80 7.33
N ASN A 144 -4.73 22.71 8.56
CA ASN A 144 -6.01 23.26 8.99
C ASN A 144 -5.78 24.73 9.34
N THR A 145 -5.95 25.63 8.36
CA THR A 145 -5.76 27.08 8.53
C THR A 145 -6.91 27.79 9.24
N ASP A 146 -7.97 27.06 9.59
CA ASP A 146 -9.11 27.63 10.33
C ASP A 146 -8.77 27.87 11.81
N GLU A 147 -7.74 27.23 12.35
CA GLU A 147 -7.19 27.49 13.66
C GLU A 147 -5.95 28.38 13.55
N LYS A 148 -6.12 29.66 13.89
CA LYS A 148 -5.07 30.66 13.98
C LYS A 148 -4.17 30.38 15.19
N GLY A 149 -3.09 29.63 14.97
CA GLY A 149 -2.02 29.44 15.96
C GLY A 149 -0.66 29.62 15.32
N GLU A 150 0.28 30.22 16.02
CA GLU A 150 1.69 30.38 15.61
C GLU A 150 2.37 29.05 15.27
N ASP A 151 1.79 27.93 15.72
CA ASP A 151 2.26 26.57 15.45
C ASP A 151 2.06 26.10 14.00
N ALA A 152 1.16 26.73 13.24
CA ALA A 152 0.87 26.33 11.86
C ALA A 152 2.04 26.65 10.90
N GLU A 153 2.75 27.76 11.12
CA GLU A 153 3.89 28.19 10.32
C GLU A 153 5.13 27.30 10.60
N TYR A 154 5.27 26.85 11.84
CA TYR A 154 6.35 25.95 12.25
C TYR A 154 6.22 24.55 11.64
N LEU A 155 4.98 24.04 11.55
CA LEU A 155 4.70 22.73 10.93
C LEU A 155 4.86 22.73 9.41
N LEU A 156 4.63 23.88 8.73
CA LEU A 156 4.82 24.01 7.29
C LEU A 156 6.25 23.70 6.82
N SER A 157 7.25 24.02 7.66
CA SER A 157 8.66 23.79 7.34
C SER A 157 9.06 22.32 7.35
N TYR A 158 8.26 21.44 7.98
CA TYR A 158 8.54 20.02 8.14
C TYR A 158 7.70 19.10 7.27
N LEU A 159 6.76 19.63 6.48
CA LEU A 159 5.90 18.80 5.65
C LEU A 159 6.59 18.42 4.33
N PRO A 160 6.84 17.13 4.07
CA PRO A 160 7.33 16.68 2.77
C PRO A 160 6.24 16.87 1.71
N THR A 161 6.58 17.63 0.69
CA THR A 161 5.73 17.85 -0.48
C THR A 161 5.76 16.58 -1.33
N CYS A 162 4.66 15.86 -1.35
CA CYS A 162 4.33 14.77 -2.29
C CYS A 162 5.47 13.77 -2.60
N LEU A 163 5.35 12.54 -2.10
CA LEU A 163 6.14 11.41 -2.55
C LEU A 163 5.40 10.66 -3.66
N LEU A 164 5.82 10.87 -4.91
CA LEU A 164 5.50 9.96 -6.00
C LEU A 164 6.56 8.84 -5.98
N TYR A 165 6.17 7.64 -5.61
CA TYR A 165 7.08 6.50 -5.60
C TYR A 165 6.98 5.77 -6.95
N THR A 166 8.08 5.76 -7.68
CA THR A 166 8.27 4.89 -8.85
C THR A 166 9.23 3.77 -8.47
N SER A 167 8.86 2.53 -8.75
CA SER A 167 9.75 1.38 -8.55
C SER A 167 11.00 1.55 -9.43
N PRO A 168 12.22 1.38 -8.90
CA PRO A 168 13.42 1.40 -9.73
C PRO A 168 13.39 0.26 -10.76
N SER A 169 13.86 0.57 -11.95
CA SER A 169 14.02 -0.41 -13.02
C SER A 169 15.01 -1.50 -12.59
N PRO A 170 14.82 -2.78 -12.96
CA PRO A 170 15.76 -3.87 -12.68
C PRO A 170 17.17 -3.70 -13.30
N ARG A 171 17.44 -2.57 -13.95
CA ARG A 171 18.75 -2.28 -14.59
C ARG A 171 19.76 -1.60 -13.67
N ASP A 172 19.37 -1.19 -12.47
CA ASP A 172 20.22 -0.42 -11.56
C ASP A 172 20.71 -1.24 -10.36
N SER A 173 20.77 -2.57 -10.52
CA SER A 173 21.34 -3.51 -9.53
C SER A 173 22.59 -4.19 -10.07
#